data_962d3cad243421946045985ed538d6c1
#
_entry.id   962d3cad243421946045985ed538d6c1
#
_cell.length_a   1.000
_cell.length_b   1.000
_cell.length_c   1.000
_cell.angle_alpha   90.00
_cell.angle_beta   90.00
_cell.angle_gamma   90.00
#
_symmetry.space_group_name_H-M   'P 1'
#
loop_
_entity.id
_entity.type
_entity.pdbx_description
1 polymer ?
#
loop_
_entity_poly.entity_id
_entity_poly.type
_entity_poly.pdbx_seq_one_letter_code
_entity_poly.pdbx_strand_id
1 'polypeptide(L)'
;EVYSIERLRGLHEKARENLRFLRLANLHLLLGDGMLGYAQGAPYAAIIAAAGGDALPTAWTDQLAVGGRLVAPVAQRASGGAGGVVAQALVVVDKTSQGLRQTILEAVHFVPLKSGLA
;
A
#
# COMPACT_ATOMS: atom_id res chain seq x y z
N GLU A 1 -4.84 -14.66 6.81
CA GLU A 1 -5.00 -14.47 5.37
C GLU A 1 -4.19 -13.28 4.89
N VAL A 2 -3.50 -13.42 3.76
CA VAL A 2 -2.73 -12.36 3.11
C VAL A 2 -3.29 -12.14 1.72
N TYR A 3 -3.63 -10.90 1.41
CA TYR A 3 -4.10 -10.49 0.10
C TYR A 3 -3.07 -9.55 -0.53
N SER A 4 -2.57 -9.91 -1.70
CA SER A 4 -1.59 -9.11 -2.43
C SER A 4 -2.18 -8.69 -3.77
N ILE A 5 -2.17 -7.39 -4.05
CA ILE A 5 -2.78 -6.85 -5.26
C ILE A 5 -1.71 -6.30 -6.19
N GLU A 6 -1.72 -6.77 -7.43
CA GLU A 6 -0.85 -6.29 -8.50
C GLU A 6 -1.71 -5.83 -9.68
N ARG A 7 -1.40 -4.64 -10.22
CA ARG A 7 -2.14 -4.09 -11.34
C ARG A 7 -1.62 -4.53 -12.72
N LEU A 8 -0.38 -5.02 -12.79
CA LEU A 8 0.25 -5.46 -14.02
C LEU A 8 0.10 -6.97 -14.17
N ARG A 9 -0.63 -7.39 -15.21
CA ARG A 9 -0.93 -8.81 -15.44
C ARG A 9 0.33 -9.67 -15.49
N GLY A 10 1.35 -9.23 -16.19
CA GLY A 10 2.59 -10.00 -16.31
C GLY A 10 3.30 -10.21 -15.00
N LEU A 11 3.31 -9.20 -14.12
CA LEU A 11 3.90 -9.33 -12.80
C LEU A 11 3.05 -10.19 -11.87
N HIS A 12 1.73 -10.10 -11.99
CA HIS A 12 0.82 -10.96 -11.24
C HIS A 12 1.04 -12.44 -11.58
N GLU A 13 1.13 -12.75 -12.88
CA GLU A 13 1.37 -14.13 -13.34
C GLU A 13 2.75 -14.63 -12.89
N LYS A 14 3.77 -13.77 -12.97
CA LYS A 14 5.11 -14.11 -12.52
C LYS A 14 5.14 -14.41 -11.02
N ALA A 15 4.44 -13.63 -10.23
CA ALA A 15 4.34 -13.87 -8.80
C ALA A 15 3.67 -15.22 -8.52
N ARG A 16 2.60 -15.55 -9.25
CA ARG A 16 1.92 -16.84 -9.10
C ARG A 16 2.87 -17.99 -9.41
N GLU A 17 3.65 -17.90 -10.48
CA GLU A 17 4.63 -18.93 -10.83
C GLU A 17 5.71 -19.08 -9.77
N ASN A 18 6.27 -17.93 -9.32
CA ASN A 18 7.38 -17.94 -8.36
C ASN A 18 6.97 -18.49 -7.00
N LEU A 19 5.70 -18.34 -6.60
CA LEU A 19 5.23 -18.72 -5.27
C LEU A 19 4.49 -20.06 -5.26
N ARG A 20 4.20 -20.64 -6.43
CA ARG A 20 3.38 -21.86 -6.56
C ARG A 20 3.92 -23.02 -5.73
N PHE A 21 5.24 -23.24 -5.77
CA PHE A 21 5.85 -24.39 -5.09
C PHE A 21 5.80 -24.29 -3.57
N LEU A 22 5.59 -23.09 -3.03
CA LEU A 22 5.48 -22.89 -1.58
C LEU A 22 4.14 -23.36 -1.01
N ARG A 23 3.13 -23.51 -1.86
CA ARG A 23 1.78 -24.01 -1.50
C ARG A 23 1.18 -23.27 -0.30
N LEU A 24 1.20 -21.95 -0.36
CA LEU A 24 0.70 -21.09 0.72
C LEU A 24 -0.83 -20.96 0.60
N ALA A 25 -1.56 -21.71 1.40
CA ALA A 25 -3.02 -21.71 1.36
C ALA A 25 -3.64 -20.40 1.84
N ASN A 26 -2.89 -19.62 2.62
CA ASN A 26 -3.35 -18.35 3.19
C ASN A 26 -2.94 -17.13 2.37
N LEU A 27 -2.32 -17.32 1.20
CA LEU A 27 -1.92 -16.23 0.31
C LEU A 27 -2.83 -16.16 -0.90
N HIS A 28 -3.40 -14.97 -1.14
CA HIS A 28 -4.28 -14.71 -2.26
C HIS A 28 -3.68 -13.62 -3.13
N LEU A 29 -3.25 -13.97 -4.35
CA LEU A 29 -2.70 -13.05 -5.32
C LEU A 29 -3.81 -12.56 -6.23
N LEU A 30 -4.07 -11.26 -6.20
CA LEU A 30 -5.17 -10.63 -6.92
C LEU A 30 -4.63 -9.70 -8.01
N LEU A 31 -5.25 -9.76 -9.19
CA LEU A 31 -4.99 -8.77 -10.23
C LEU A 31 -6.03 -7.66 -10.07
N GLY A 32 -5.58 -6.44 -9.80
CA GLY A 32 -6.50 -5.34 -9.57
C GLY A 32 -5.81 -4.02 -9.30
N ASP A 33 -6.63 -3.02 -8.99
CA ASP A 33 -6.17 -1.69 -8.59
C ASP A 33 -5.93 -1.67 -7.08
N GLY A 34 -4.66 -1.64 -6.67
CA GLY A 34 -4.28 -1.63 -5.27
C GLY A 34 -4.76 -0.39 -4.50
N MET A 35 -5.03 0.72 -5.19
CA MET A 35 -5.54 1.93 -4.54
C MET A 35 -6.94 1.74 -3.97
N LEU A 36 -7.70 0.79 -4.48
CA LEU A 36 -9.04 0.45 -3.98
C LEU A 36 -8.99 -0.50 -2.78
N GLY A 37 -7.82 -1.05 -2.48
CA GLY A 37 -7.70 -2.09 -1.48
C GLY A 37 -8.47 -3.35 -1.88
N TYR A 38 -8.91 -4.09 -0.88
CA TYR A 38 -9.73 -5.28 -1.11
C TYR A 38 -10.76 -5.38 0.02
N ALA A 39 -11.92 -4.78 -0.20
CA ALA A 39 -12.93 -4.63 0.84
C ALA A 39 -13.47 -5.96 1.35
N GLN A 40 -13.47 -7.00 0.50
CA GLN A 40 -14.02 -8.31 0.86
C GLN A 40 -13.25 -8.99 1.99
N GLY A 41 -11.97 -8.72 2.14
CA GLY A 41 -11.16 -9.29 3.21
C GLY A 41 -11.02 -8.38 4.44
N ALA A 42 -11.55 -7.15 4.36
CA ALA A 42 -11.41 -6.17 5.44
C ALA A 42 -12.26 -6.54 6.68
N PRO A 43 -11.90 -6.04 7.87
CA PRO A 43 -10.77 -5.14 8.14
C PRO A 43 -9.43 -5.89 8.25
N TYR A 44 -8.34 -5.15 8.04
CA TYR A 44 -6.98 -5.70 8.06
C TYR A 44 -6.21 -5.26 9.28
N ALA A 45 -5.50 -6.20 9.90
CA ALA A 45 -4.59 -5.91 11.00
C ALA A 45 -3.37 -5.13 10.53
N ALA A 46 -2.94 -5.36 9.29
CA ALA A 46 -1.78 -4.69 8.70
C ALA A 46 -1.98 -4.49 7.20
N ILE A 47 -1.50 -3.35 6.70
CA ILE A 47 -1.49 -3.04 5.27
C ILE A 47 -0.09 -2.50 4.94
N ILE A 48 0.52 -3.05 3.88
CA ILE A 48 1.83 -2.61 3.40
C ILE A 48 1.70 -2.25 1.93
N ALA A 49 2.23 -1.10 1.54
CA ALA A 49 2.28 -0.70 0.15
C ALA A 49 3.73 -0.60 -0.32
N ALA A 50 3.99 -1.13 -1.51
CA ALA A 50 5.31 -1.12 -2.16
C ALA A 50 5.39 -0.16 -3.34
N ALA A 51 4.49 0.82 -3.39
CA ALA A 51 4.49 1.90 -4.38
C ALA A 51 4.02 3.18 -3.69
N GLY A 52 4.61 4.32 -4.06
CA GLY A 52 4.38 5.59 -3.40
C GLY A 52 3.50 6.54 -4.21
N GLY A 53 2.49 7.09 -3.58
CA GLY A 53 1.61 8.11 -4.15
C GLY A 53 1.73 9.45 -3.46
N ASP A 54 0.95 10.42 -3.92
CA ASP A 54 0.92 11.76 -3.34
C ASP A 54 0.25 11.78 -1.97
N ALA A 55 -0.67 10.87 -1.74
CA ALA A 55 -1.40 10.72 -0.50
C ALA A 55 -1.80 9.26 -0.31
N LEU A 56 -2.16 8.90 0.91
CA LEU A 56 -2.68 7.57 1.20
C LEU A 56 -4.11 7.45 0.68
N PRO A 57 -4.43 6.43 -0.13
CA PRO A 57 -5.81 6.19 -0.53
C PRO A 57 -6.71 6.00 0.70
N THR A 58 -7.87 6.64 0.70
CA THR A 58 -8.82 6.52 1.81
C THR A 58 -9.32 5.10 2.01
N ALA A 59 -9.39 4.31 0.93
CA ALA A 59 -9.77 2.91 1.01
C ALA A 59 -8.85 2.12 1.96
N TRP A 60 -7.56 2.46 2.00
CA TRP A 60 -6.61 1.75 2.87
C TRP A 60 -6.89 2.02 4.35
N THR A 61 -7.06 3.29 4.72
CA THR A 61 -7.36 3.63 6.12
C THR A 61 -8.75 3.17 6.53
N ASP A 62 -9.71 3.19 5.62
CA ASP A 62 -11.06 2.68 5.88
C ASP A 62 -11.05 1.16 6.13
N GLN A 63 -10.21 0.43 5.40
CA GLN A 63 -10.12 -1.02 5.50
C GLN A 63 -9.18 -1.50 6.61
N LEU A 64 -8.45 -0.59 7.25
CA LEU A 64 -7.57 -0.91 8.37
C LEU A 64 -8.41 -1.13 9.62
N ALA A 65 -8.12 -2.19 10.35
CA ALA A 65 -8.80 -2.47 11.62
C ALA A 65 -8.39 -1.45 12.70
N VAL A 66 -9.27 -1.18 13.64
CA VAL A 66 -8.90 -0.48 14.87
C VAL A 66 -7.82 -1.31 15.59
N GLY A 67 -6.71 -0.68 15.92
CA GLY A 67 -5.51 -1.38 16.41
C GLY A 67 -4.58 -1.83 15.30
N GLY A 68 -4.96 -1.64 14.04
CA GLY A 68 -4.14 -2.01 12.89
C GLY A 68 -3.12 -0.95 12.50
N ARG A 69 -2.17 -1.35 11.67
CA ARG A 69 -1.07 -0.50 11.21
C ARG A 69 -0.91 -0.58 9.70
N LEU A 70 -0.75 0.58 9.07
CA LEU A 70 -0.47 0.72 7.66
C LEU A 70 0.91 1.33 7.48
N VAL A 71 1.71 0.79 6.55
CA VAL A 71 3.04 1.32 6.21
C VAL A 71 3.10 1.53 4.70
N ALA A 72 3.41 2.75 4.28
CA ALA A 72 3.43 3.10 2.86
C ALA A 72 4.40 4.25 2.59
N PRO A 73 5.04 4.28 1.40
CA PRO A 73 5.78 5.44 0.96
C PRO A 73 4.80 6.52 0.47
N VAL A 74 5.01 7.76 0.90
CA VAL A 74 4.19 8.90 0.50
C VAL A 74 5.08 10.06 0.09
N ALA A 75 4.73 10.71 -0.99
CA ALA A 75 5.46 11.85 -1.49
C ALA A 75 5.46 12.98 -0.46
N GLN A 76 6.65 13.56 -0.24
CA GLN A 76 6.85 14.70 0.63
C GLN A 76 7.31 15.86 -0.25
N ARG A 77 6.58 16.96 -0.23
CA ARG A 77 6.99 18.13 -0.99
C ARG A 77 8.00 18.93 -0.19
N ALA A 78 9.11 19.28 -0.83
CA ALA A 78 10.04 20.21 -0.24
C ALA A 78 9.37 21.60 -0.13
N SER A 79 9.45 22.22 1.03
CA SER A 79 8.97 23.59 1.20
C SER A 79 9.83 24.53 0.39
N GLY A 80 9.23 25.35 -0.47
CA GLY A 80 9.87 26.55 -1.00
C GLY A 80 10.37 26.52 -2.42
N GLY A 81 9.58 26.06 -3.40
CA GLY A 81 9.95 26.33 -4.77
C GLY A 81 9.09 25.62 -5.80
N ALA A 82 8.70 26.35 -6.83
CA ALA A 82 8.13 25.77 -8.03
C ALA A 82 9.15 24.78 -8.63
N GLY A 83 8.78 23.51 -8.79
CA GLY A 83 9.66 22.49 -9.34
C GLY A 83 10.53 21.77 -8.32
N GLY A 84 10.20 21.83 -7.02
CA GLY A 84 10.90 21.10 -5.99
C GLY A 84 10.86 19.60 -6.23
N VAL A 85 11.98 18.93 -5.95
CA VAL A 85 12.11 17.47 -6.05
C VAL A 85 11.10 16.84 -5.08
N VAL A 86 10.24 15.96 -5.61
CA VAL A 86 9.29 15.21 -4.79
C VAL A 86 10.05 14.03 -4.22
N ALA A 87 10.39 14.09 -2.93
CA ALA A 87 10.94 12.97 -2.21
C ALA A 87 9.80 12.17 -1.60
N GLN A 88 10.04 10.89 -1.32
CA GLN A 88 9.11 10.04 -0.59
C GLN A 88 9.64 9.80 0.82
N ALA A 89 8.74 9.70 1.78
CA ALA A 89 9.05 9.22 3.12
C ALA A 89 8.19 8.00 3.44
N LEU A 90 8.73 7.12 4.25
CA LEU A 90 7.96 6.01 4.76
C LEU A 90 7.02 6.53 5.84
N VAL A 91 5.73 6.30 5.67
CA VAL A 91 4.69 6.77 6.58
C VAL A 91 4.04 5.58 7.26
N VAL A 92 3.89 5.68 8.58
CA VAL A 92 3.19 4.68 9.38
C VAL A 92 1.90 5.31 9.87
N VAL A 93 0.79 4.61 9.66
CA VAL A 93 -0.52 5.02 10.19
C VAL A 93 -1.01 3.95 11.16
N ASP A 94 -1.29 4.36 12.38
CA ASP A 94 -1.94 3.52 13.38
C ASP A 94 -3.38 3.97 13.54
N LYS A 95 -4.32 3.04 13.41
CA LYS A 95 -5.74 3.30 13.58
C LYS A 95 -6.13 2.98 15.02
N THR A 96 -6.64 4.00 15.73
CA THR A 96 -7.09 3.84 17.11
C THR A 96 -8.59 4.07 17.17
N SER A 97 -9.21 3.77 18.32
CA SER A 97 -10.62 4.07 18.54
C SER A 97 -10.93 5.56 18.49
N GLN A 98 -9.90 6.42 18.57
CA GLN A 98 -10.04 7.87 18.54
C GLN A 98 -9.63 8.49 17.20
N GLY A 99 -9.22 7.69 16.24
CA GLY A 99 -8.83 8.15 14.90
C GLY A 99 -7.50 7.60 14.44
N LEU A 100 -6.92 8.28 13.45
CA LEU A 100 -5.67 7.86 12.82
C LEU A 100 -4.50 8.66 13.41
N ARG A 101 -3.41 7.96 13.72
CA ARG A 101 -2.13 8.56 14.12
C ARG A 101 -1.13 8.32 13.03
N GLN A 102 -0.53 9.37 12.51
CA GLN A 102 0.47 9.28 11.46
C GLN A 102 1.86 9.60 12.00
N THR A 103 2.83 8.78 11.63
CA THR A 103 4.24 8.99 11.93
C THR A 103 5.03 8.96 10.63
N ILE A 104 5.86 9.97 10.41
CA ILE A 104 6.72 10.04 9.23
C ILE A 104 8.11 9.56 9.62
N LEU A 105 8.59 8.55 8.92
CA LEU A 105 9.90 7.96 9.15
C LEU A 105 10.91 8.47 8.12
N GLU A 106 11.89 7.64 7.80
CA GLU A 106 13.00 7.98 6.93
C GLU A 106 12.61 8.20 5.47
N ALA A 107 13.47 8.90 4.74
CA ALA A 107 13.33 9.07 3.30
C ALA A 107 13.53 7.74 2.58
N VAL A 108 12.68 7.47 1.58
CA VAL A 108 12.72 6.24 0.78
C VAL A 108 12.47 6.57 -0.68
N HIS A 109 12.69 5.58 -1.55
CA HIS A 109 12.45 5.72 -2.98
C HIS A 109 11.75 4.46 -3.50
N PHE A 110 10.48 4.61 -3.85
CA PHE A 110 9.64 3.54 -4.40
C PHE A 110 9.08 3.94 -5.76
N VAL A 111 8.64 2.93 -6.51
CA VAL A 111 7.93 3.18 -7.78
C VAL A 111 6.61 3.90 -7.53
N PRO A 112 6.12 4.67 -8.52
CA PRO A 112 4.86 5.40 -8.35
C PRO A 112 3.67 4.46 -8.19
N LEU A 113 2.78 4.81 -7.26
CA LEU A 113 1.47 4.17 -7.11
C LEU A 113 0.56 4.67 -8.22
N LYS A 114 -0.04 3.75 -8.96
CA LYS A 114 -0.91 4.06 -10.08
C LYS A 114 -2.25 3.37 -9.94
N SER A 115 -3.30 4.03 -10.39
CA SER A 115 -4.64 3.47 -10.39
C SER A 115 -4.90 2.60 -11.61
N GLY A 116 -5.93 1.77 -11.52
CA GLY A 116 -6.41 0.94 -12.62
C GLY A 116 -5.53 -0.26 -12.93
N LEU A 117 -5.94 -0.99 -13.95
CA LEU A 117 -5.15 -2.09 -14.53
C LEU A 117 -4.35 -1.59 -15.72
N ALA A 118 -3.22 -2.20 -15.94
CA ALA A 118 -2.41 -1.91 -17.12
C ALA A 118 -2.22 -3.14 -17.99
#